data_60b58c0fcb0e8bf52fc00b6e25bedaff
#
_entry.id   60b58c0fcb0e8bf52fc00b6e25bedaff
#
_cell.length_a   1.000
_cell.length_b   1.000
_cell.length_c   1.000
_cell.angle_alpha   90.00
_cell.angle_beta   90.00
_cell.angle_gamma   90.00
#
_symmetry.space_group_name_H-M   'P 1'
#
loop_
_entity.id
_entity.type
_entity.pdbx_description
1 polymer ?
#
loop_
_entity_poly.entity_id
_entity_poly.type
_entity_poly.pdbx_seq_one_letter_code
_entity_poly.pdbx_strand_id
1 'polypeptide(L)'
;MKRIAVFTSGGDSPGMNACIRAVVRTAVYHGIEVYGIMRGYSGMIKGEFVKLDSASVSNTIQKGGTILKSARSQKFLTKEGRQLAFDQLTHFNIDGLVAIGGNGTFTGAMIFEEEFGIPTVGAPGTIDNDLFGTDYTIGYDTAVNTALEAIDKIRDTADSHDRCFFIEVMGRDSGYIAIPCAIGGGAEIVMIPETMMSTEAVIDTLQSGWKRHKTSFIVIVAEGDEEGNATAIAAKVKEAIPELDTRVTIIGHVQRGGSPTAADRLLGSQIGIAAVEGLMNGMRNVMAGIIDRKLVYTPFKDTIYKKKIINQTFMRMVEILSV
;
A
#
# COMPACT_ATOMS: atom_id res chain seq x y z
N MET A 1 -24.74 15.57 -9.97
CA MET A 1 -23.38 15.30 -10.46
C MET A 1 -23.48 14.80 -11.89
N LYS A 2 -22.80 15.47 -12.82
CA LYS A 2 -22.84 15.13 -14.26
C LYS A 2 -21.50 14.58 -14.74
N ARG A 3 -20.40 15.02 -14.12
CA ARG A 3 -19.04 14.67 -14.56
C ARG A 3 -18.10 14.54 -13.38
N ILE A 4 -17.37 13.43 -13.33
CA ILE A 4 -16.35 13.19 -12.30
C ILE A 4 -14.98 12.96 -12.94
N ALA A 5 -13.93 13.10 -12.14
CA ALA A 5 -12.61 12.66 -12.55
C ALA A 5 -12.01 11.67 -11.56
N VAL A 6 -11.20 10.74 -12.09
CA VAL A 6 -10.46 9.76 -11.30
C VAL A 6 -8.96 9.90 -11.56
N PHE A 7 -8.15 9.79 -10.52
CA PHE A 7 -6.70 9.82 -10.64
C PHE A 7 -6.03 8.90 -9.63
N THR A 8 -4.80 8.52 -9.94
CA THR A 8 -3.91 7.82 -9.02
C THR A 8 -2.76 8.73 -8.64
N SER A 9 -2.36 8.71 -7.37
CA SER A 9 -1.28 9.55 -6.84
C SER A 9 -0.47 8.79 -5.79
N GLY A 10 0.80 9.15 -5.65
CA GLY A 10 1.73 8.43 -4.76
C GLY A 10 2.39 7.23 -5.44
N GLY A 11 2.75 6.21 -4.68
CA GLY A 11 3.24 4.94 -5.22
C GLY A 11 2.12 4.15 -5.89
N ASP A 12 2.46 3.45 -6.95
CA ASP A 12 1.54 2.49 -7.56
C ASP A 12 1.39 1.23 -6.71
N SER A 13 0.26 0.56 -6.87
CA SER A 13 -0.02 -0.71 -6.23
C SER A 13 -0.86 -1.63 -7.14
N PRO A 14 -0.65 -2.95 -7.08
CA PRO A 14 -1.45 -3.90 -7.85
C PRO A 14 -2.92 -3.84 -7.42
N GLY A 15 -3.84 -3.72 -8.38
CA GLY A 15 -5.27 -3.54 -8.08
C GLY A 15 -5.79 -2.11 -8.30
N MET A 16 -4.91 -1.10 -8.42
CA MET A 16 -5.35 0.26 -8.80
C MET A 16 -6.15 0.27 -10.11
N ASN A 17 -5.75 -0.53 -11.09
CA ASN A 17 -6.49 -0.64 -12.35
C ASN A 17 -7.88 -1.27 -12.18
N ALA A 18 -8.05 -2.21 -11.25
CA ALA A 18 -9.36 -2.75 -10.90
C ALA A 18 -10.27 -1.67 -10.30
N CYS A 19 -9.71 -0.80 -9.44
CA CYS A 19 -10.41 0.34 -8.86
C CYS A 19 -10.80 1.37 -9.93
N ILE A 20 -9.86 1.79 -10.79
CA ILE A 20 -10.13 2.70 -11.91
C ILE A 20 -11.25 2.16 -12.80
N ARG A 21 -11.16 0.86 -13.15
CA ARG A 21 -12.18 0.18 -13.95
C ARG A 21 -13.56 0.22 -13.28
N ALA A 22 -13.60 -0.02 -12.00
CA ALA A 22 -14.86 0.03 -11.23
C ALA A 22 -15.44 1.46 -11.21
N VAL A 23 -14.61 2.47 -10.94
CA VAL A 23 -15.02 3.88 -10.99
C VAL A 23 -15.61 4.23 -12.35
N VAL A 24 -14.90 3.92 -13.44
CA VAL A 24 -15.38 4.24 -14.81
C VAL A 24 -16.69 3.53 -15.11
N ARG A 25 -16.79 2.24 -14.85
CA ARG A 25 -17.99 1.47 -15.17
C ARG A 25 -19.19 1.86 -14.31
N THR A 26 -18.98 2.17 -13.04
CA THR A 26 -20.05 2.66 -12.16
C THR A 26 -20.54 4.03 -12.62
N ALA A 27 -19.65 4.95 -12.96
CA ALA A 27 -20.02 6.26 -13.49
C ALA A 27 -20.85 6.11 -14.79
N VAL A 28 -20.38 5.29 -15.74
CA VAL A 28 -21.11 5.02 -16.99
C VAL A 28 -22.50 4.39 -16.72
N TYR A 29 -22.57 3.44 -15.77
CA TYR A 29 -23.83 2.80 -15.37
C TYR A 29 -24.87 3.82 -14.87
N HIS A 30 -24.42 4.85 -14.16
CA HIS A 30 -25.28 5.94 -13.66
C HIS A 30 -25.41 7.12 -14.62
N GLY A 31 -24.91 7.02 -15.85
CA GLY A 31 -25.00 8.10 -16.86
C GLY A 31 -24.11 9.31 -16.53
N ILE A 32 -23.05 9.13 -15.74
CA ILE A 32 -22.09 10.15 -15.37
C ILE A 32 -20.90 10.10 -16.31
N GLU A 33 -20.48 11.23 -16.89
CA GLU A 33 -19.25 11.32 -17.64
C GLU A 33 -18.03 11.20 -16.71
N VAL A 34 -16.99 10.48 -17.15
CA VAL A 34 -15.79 10.27 -16.35
C VAL A 34 -14.53 10.63 -17.14
N TYR A 35 -13.62 11.35 -16.47
CA TYR A 35 -12.30 11.70 -16.96
C TYR A 35 -11.22 11.03 -16.10
N GLY A 36 -10.21 10.47 -16.75
CA GLY A 36 -8.98 10.08 -16.09
C GLY A 36 -8.00 11.24 -16.09
N ILE A 37 -7.40 11.56 -14.95
CA ILE A 37 -6.33 12.54 -14.87
C ILE A 37 -5.00 11.78 -14.87
N MET A 38 -4.20 12.01 -15.89
CA MET A 38 -2.90 11.35 -16.01
C MET A 38 -1.91 11.92 -15.01
N ARG A 39 -1.05 11.08 -14.42
CA ARG A 39 0.03 11.49 -13.50
C ARG A 39 -0.46 12.27 -12.27
N GLY A 40 -1.66 11.96 -11.78
CA GLY A 40 -2.21 12.51 -10.55
C GLY A 40 -2.23 14.04 -10.49
N TYR A 41 -1.85 14.61 -9.38
CA TYR A 41 -1.86 16.07 -9.19
C TYR A 41 -0.96 16.85 -10.17
N SER A 42 0.13 16.22 -10.64
CA SER A 42 0.98 16.86 -11.66
C SER A 42 0.24 17.06 -12.97
N GLY A 43 -0.47 16.04 -13.43
CA GLY A 43 -1.28 16.12 -14.63
C GLY A 43 -2.54 16.98 -14.47
N MET A 44 -3.11 17.00 -13.26
CA MET A 44 -4.24 17.90 -12.95
C MET A 44 -3.85 19.37 -13.19
N ILE A 45 -2.66 19.80 -12.70
CA ILE A 45 -2.13 21.14 -12.95
C ILE A 45 -1.90 21.43 -14.43
N LYS A 46 -1.50 20.42 -15.21
CA LYS A 46 -1.15 20.56 -16.64
C LYS A 46 -2.34 20.40 -17.58
N GLY A 47 -3.53 20.04 -17.07
CA GLY A 47 -4.69 19.77 -17.89
C GLY A 47 -4.61 18.42 -18.64
N GLU A 48 -3.88 17.42 -18.13
CA GLU A 48 -3.73 16.11 -18.74
C GLU A 48 -4.95 15.21 -18.46
N PHE A 49 -6.11 15.59 -19.00
CA PHE A 49 -7.39 14.90 -18.83
C PHE A 49 -7.71 14.07 -20.07
N VAL A 50 -8.15 12.83 -19.84
CA VAL A 50 -8.58 11.90 -20.87
C VAL A 50 -10.00 11.44 -20.59
N LYS A 51 -10.93 11.62 -21.51
CA LYS A 51 -12.28 11.09 -21.36
C LYS A 51 -12.24 9.56 -21.38
N LEU A 52 -12.88 8.94 -20.39
CA LEU A 52 -12.92 7.49 -20.23
C LEU A 52 -14.33 6.96 -20.45
N ASP A 53 -14.39 5.75 -21.00
CA ASP A 53 -15.59 4.96 -21.21
C ASP A 53 -15.35 3.49 -20.82
N SER A 54 -16.37 2.66 -20.98
CA SER A 54 -16.26 1.23 -20.67
C SER A 54 -15.20 0.49 -21.50
N ALA A 55 -14.90 0.96 -22.73
CA ALA A 55 -13.88 0.38 -23.60
C ALA A 55 -12.48 0.75 -23.13
N SER A 56 -12.27 1.99 -22.68
CA SER A 56 -11.00 2.52 -22.17
C SER A 56 -10.40 1.70 -21.02
N VAL A 57 -11.25 1.02 -20.25
CA VAL A 57 -10.85 0.19 -19.10
C VAL A 57 -11.01 -1.30 -19.34
N SER A 58 -11.20 -1.70 -20.59
CA SER A 58 -11.26 -3.12 -20.96
C SER A 58 -9.88 -3.77 -20.80
N ASN A 59 -9.85 -5.03 -20.35
CA ASN A 59 -8.61 -5.80 -20.14
C ASN A 59 -7.57 -5.10 -19.25
N THR A 60 -8.01 -4.34 -18.24
CA THR A 60 -7.13 -3.67 -17.29
C THR A 60 -7.12 -4.29 -15.91
N ILE A 61 -8.17 -5.04 -15.52
CA ILE A 61 -8.35 -5.58 -14.16
C ILE A 61 -7.19 -6.46 -13.70
N GLN A 62 -6.55 -7.19 -14.61
CA GLN A 62 -5.43 -8.09 -14.32
C GLN A 62 -4.06 -7.42 -14.38
N LYS A 63 -3.98 -6.16 -14.84
CA LYS A 63 -2.72 -5.45 -15.00
C LYS A 63 -2.29 -4.80 -13.69
N GLY A 64 -1.02 -4.99 -13.33
CA GLY A 64 -0.37 -4.24 -12.25
C GLY A 64 -0.12 -2.78 -12.62
N GLY A 65 0.40 -2.02 -11.67
CA GLY A 65 0.61 -0.59 -11.82
C GLY A 65 -0.69 0.20 -12.01
N THR A 66 -0.63 1.32 -12.72
CA THR A 66 -1.79 2.17 -13.00
C THR A 66 -1.78 2.69 -14.44
N ILE A 67 -2.91 2.53 -15.15
CA ILE A 67 -3.09 3.03 -16.52
C ILE A 67 -3.11 4.57 -16.57
N LEU A 68 -3.45 5.24 -15.47
CA LEU A 68 -3.45 6.71 -15.37
C LEU A 68 -2.07 7.27 -15.02
N LYS A 69 -1.08 6.39 -14.77
CA LYS A 69 0.25 6.76 -14.29
C LYS A 69 0.19 7.53 -12.97
N SER A 70 1.30 7.66 -12.29
CA SER A 70 1.43 8.41 -11.05
C SER A 70 2.69 9.29 -11.10
N ALA A 71 2.65 10.42 -10.42
CA ALA A 71 3.82 11.29 -10.26
C ALA A 71 3.71 12.09 -8.96
N ARG A 72 4.85 12.35 -8.32
CA ARG A 72 4.92 13.33 -7.24
C ARG A 72 4.81 14.73 -7.81
N SER A 73 4.12 15.65 -7.12
CA SER A 73 3.95 17.03 -7.54
C SER A 73 4.31 18.01 -6.44
N GLN A 74 5.53 18.54 -6.46
CA GLN A 74 5.94 19.60 -5.55
C GLN A 74 5.10 20.87 -5.75
N LYS A 75 4.72 21.15 -7.00
CA LYS A 75 3.92 22.33 -7.35
C LYS A 75 2.53 22.29 -6.70
N PHE A 76 1.93 21.11 -6.51
CA PHE A 76 0.61 20.98 -5.87
C PHE A 76 0.65 21.31 -4.36
N LEU A 77 1.84 21.29 -3.73
CA LEU A 77 2.00 21.70 -2.33
C LEU A 77 1.78 23.20 -2.15
N THR A 78 1.94 24.01 -3.21
CA THR A 78 1.71 25.45 -3.18
C THR A 78 0.26 25.80 -3.51
N LYS A 79 -0.23 26.92 -2.96
CA LYS A 79 -1.60 27.41 -3.25
C LYS A 79 -1.78 27.75 -4.73
N GLU A 80 -0.75 28.34 -5.35
CA GLU A 80 -0.74 28.67 -6.77
C GLU A 80 -0.86 27.41 -7.64
N GLY A 81 -0.17 26.33 -7.28
CA GLY A 81 -0.28 25.07 -7.97
C GLY A 81 -1.68 24.44 -7.84
N ARG A 82 -2.29 24.51 -6.67
CA ARG A 82 -3.67 24.05 -6.48
C ARG A 82 -4.69 24.93 -7.20
N GLN A 83 -4.46 26.24 -7.27
CA GLN A 83 -5.31 27.14 -8.09
C GLN A 83 -5.29 26.73 -9.57
N LEU A 84 -4.10 26.46 -10.13
CA LEU A 84 -3.99 25.98 -11.51
C LEU A 84 -4.72 24.65 -11.73
N ALA A 85 -4.66 23.73 -10.74
CA ALA A 85 -5.40 22.48 -10.78
C ALA A 85 -6.93 22.71 -10.77
N PHE A 86 -7.41 23.63 -9.93
CA PHE A 86 -8.82 24.01 -9.86
C PHE A 86 -9.31 24.65 -11.17
N ASP A 87 -8.50 25.52 -11.77
CA ASP A 87 -8.83 26.15 -13.07
C ASP A 87 -9.02 25.08 -14.17
N GLN A 88 -8.20 24.03 -14.17
CA GLN A 88 -8.36 22.91 -15.09
C GLN A 88 -9.64 22.10 -14.81
N LEU A 89 -9.94 21.78 -13.55
CA LEU A 89 -11.16 21.08 -13.19
C LEU A 89 -12.41 21.87 -13.61
N THR A 90 -12.38 23.20 -13.45
CA THR A 90 -13.44 24.11 -13.89
C THR A 90 -13.57 24.11 -15.42
N HIS A 91 -12.45 24.17 -16.15
CA HIS A 91 -12.43 24.10 -17.61
C HIS A 91 -13.09 22.81 -18.13
N PHE A 92 -12.82 21.67 -17.49
CA PHE A 92 -13.42 20.38 -17.85
C PHE A 92 -14.82 20.16 -17.21
N ASN A 93 -15.32 21.11 -16.44
CA ASN A 93 -16.59 21.03 -15.69
C ASN A 93 -16.68 19.76 -14.80
N ILE A 94 -15.65 19.51 -14.01
CA ILE A 94 -15.59 18.37 -13.10
C ILE A 94 -16.34 18.70 -11.80
N ASP A 95 -17.35 17.90 -11.46
CA ASP A 95 -18.21 18.08 -10.28
C ASP A 95 -17.68 17.37 -9.02
N GLY A 96 -16.75 16.42 -9.18
CA GLY A 96 -16.22 15.64 -8.06
C GLY A 96 -15.04 14.76 -8.47
N LEU A 97 -14.27 14.33 -7.49
CA LEU A 97 -13.04 13.57 -7.67
C LEU A 97 -13.09 12.21 -6.97
N VAL A 98 -12.54 11.18 -7.62
CA VAL A 98 -12.12 9.95 -6.97
C VAL A 98 -10.59 9.92 -6.94
N ALA A 99 -10.02 9.94 -5.73
CA ALA A 99 -8.59 9.96 -5.50
C ALA A 99 -8.11 8.59 -5.04
N ILE A 100 -7.30 7.88 -5.85
CA ILE A 100 -6.76 6.57 -5.53
C ILE A 100 -5.31 6.74 -5.07
N GLY A 101 -5.01 6.40 -3.80
CA GLY A 101 -3.66 6.53 -3.25
C GLY A 101 -3.61 6.40 -1.74
N GLY A 102 -2.51 6.86 -1.14
CA GLY A 102 -2.24 6.79 0.30
C GLY A 102 -2.39 8.14 1.02
N ASN A 103 -1.79 8.25 2.22
CA ASN A 103 -1.85 9.42 3.11
C ASN A 103 -1.58 10.75 2.40
N GLY A 104 -0.50 10.84 1.63
CA GLY A 104 -0.15 12.07 0.90
C GLY A 104 -1.19 12.48 -0.15
N THR A 105 -1.86 11.50 -0.77
CA THR A 105 -2.94 11.74 -1.73
C THR A 105 -4.16 12.34 -1.02
N PHE A 106 -4.54 11.77 0.13
CA PHE A 106 -5.70 12.24 0.89
C PHE A 106 -5.44 13.58 1.58
N THR A 107 -4.21 13.83 2.04
CA THR A 107 -3.80 15.16 2.54
C THR A 107 -3.98 16.22 1.45
N GLY A 108 -3.48 15.94 0.24
CA GLY A 108 -3.66 16.85 -0.89
C GLY A 108 -5.14 17.07 -1.25
N ALA A 109 -5.96 16.00 -1.26
CA ALA A 109 -7.39 16.07 -1.55
C ALA A 109 -8.16 16.87 -0.48
N MET A 110 -7.83 16.68 0.80
CA MET A 110 -8.45 17.40 1.92
C MET A 110 -8.21 18.90 1.81
N ILE A 111 -6.95 19.32 1.67
CA ILE A 111 -6.59 20.74 1.51
C ILE A 111 -7.25 21.32 0.25
N PHE A 112 -7.28 20.58 -0.83
CA PHE A 112 -7.86 21.02 -2.11
C PHE A 112 -9.37 21.25 -2.00
N GLU A 113 -10.08 20.38 -1.27
CA GLU A 113 -11.52 20.57 -1.04
C GLU A 113 -11.77 21.74 -0.08
N GLU A 114 -10.97 21.91 0.97
CA GLU A 114 -11.09 23.06 1.88
C GLU A 114 -10.91 24.40 1.16
N GLU A 115 -10.00 24.45 0.16
CA GLU A 115 -9.75 25.68 -0.59
C GLU A 115 -10.77 25.95 -1.71
N PHE A 116 -11.27 24.92 -2.38
CA PHE A 116 -12.04 25.07 -3.64
C PHE A 116 -13.41 24.39 -3.63
N GLY A 117 -13.74 23.63 -2.61
CA GLY A 117 -15.05 23.01 -2.45
C GLY A 117 -15.36 21.84 -3.40
N ILE A 118 -14.36 21.27 -4.07
CA ILE A 118 -14.56 20.11 -4.97
C ILE A 118 -14.67 18.82 -4.15
N PRO A 119 -15.85 18.17 -4.09
CA PRO A 119 -16.03 16.96 -3.31
C PRO A 119 -15.12 15.83 -3.80
N THR A 120 -14.43 15.20 -2.84
CA THR A 120 -13.51 14.11 -3.14
C THR A 120 -13.81 12.90 -2.25
N VAL A 121 -13.88 11.71 -2.87
CA VAL A 121 -13.87 10.42 -2.17
C VAL A 121 -12.58 9.68 -2.50
N GLY A 122 -11.90 9.23 -1.46
CA GLY A 122 -10.65 8.49 -1.56
C GLY A 122 -10.86 6.99 -1.70
N ALA A 123 -9.94 6.34 -2.41
CA ALA A 123 -9.79 4.89 -2.46
C ALA A 123 -8.38 4.53 -1.97
N PRO A 124 -8.22 3.67 -0.94
CA PRO A 124 -6.93 3.37 -0.32
C PRO A 124 -6.05 2.50 -1.23
N GLY A 125 -5.24 3.14 -2.09
CA GLY A 125 -4.32 2.50 -3.03
C GLY A 125 -2.87 2.63 -2.54
N THR A 126 -2.41 1.66 -1.76
CA THR A 126 -1.04 1.53 -1.25
C THR A 126 -0.80 0.10 -0.80
N ILE A 127 0.44 -0.39 -0.94
CA ILE A 127 0.83 -1.71 -0.43
C ILE A 127 1.08 -1.71 1.08
N ASP A 128 1.31 -0.55 1.69
CA ASP A 128 1.81 -0.43 3.07
C ASP A 128 0.76 -0.78 4.13
N ASN A 129 -0.51 -0.77 3.77
CA ASN A 129 -1.68 -1.07 4.63
C ASN A 129 -1.74 -0.25 5.94
N ASP A 130 -1.17 0.93 5.93
CA ASP A 130 -0.98 1.83 7.07
C ASP A 130 -2.13 2.85 7.29
N LEU A 131 -3.16 2.82 6.44
CA LEU A 131 -4.27 3.78 6.48
C LEU A 131 -5.30 3.42 7.55
N PHE A 132 -5.59 4.37 8.47
CA PHE A 132 -6.70 4.22 9.41
C PHE A 132 -8.04 4.27 8.68
N GLY A 133 -8.99 3.41 9.10
CA GLY A 133 -10.34 3.38 8.54
C GLY A 133 -10.58 2.33 7.46
N THR A 134 -9.63 1.41 7.27
CA THR A 134 -9.83 0.22 6.44
C THR A 134 -8.98 -0.95 6.96
N ASP A 135 -9.47 -2.17 6.86
CA ASP A 135 -8.70 -3.38 7.21
C ASP A 135 -7.59 -3.63 6.19
N TYR A 136 -7.90 -3.45 4.91
CA TYR A 136 -7.00 -3.72 3.79
C TYR A 136 -6.96 -2.54 2.83
N THR A 137 -5.77 -2.30 2.28
CA THR A 137 -5.54 -1.35 1.19
C THR A 137 -5.32 -2.09 -0.13
N ILE A 138 -5.67 -1.44 -1.25
CA ILE A 138 -5.55 -2.02 -2.59
C ILE A 138 -4.06 -2.20 -2.93
N GLY A 139 -3.65 -3.45 -3.16
CA GLY A 139 -2.28 -3.85 -3.48
C GLY A 139 -1.52 -4.51 -2.34
N TYR A 140 -2.03 -4.46 -1.13
CA TYR A 140 -1.41 -5.05 0.04
C TYR A 140 -1.32 -6.58 -0.04
N ASP A 141 -2.44 -7.24 -0.35
CA ASP A 141 -2.47 -8.70 -0.45
C ASP A 141 -1.50 -9.22 -1.53
N THR A 142 -1.44 -8.55 -2.66
CA THR A 142 -0.48 -8.89 -3.73
C THR A 142 0.96 -8.68 -3.28
N ALA A 143 1.27 -7.60 -2.57
CA ALA A 143 2.62 -7.33 -2.08
C ALA A 143 3.09 -8.38 -1.07
N VAL A 144 2.21 -8.82 -0.17
CA VAL A 144 2.49 -9.92 0.76
C VAL A 144 2.73 -11.23 0.01
N ASN A 145 1.87 -11.60 -0.94
CA ASN A 145 2.04 -12.83 -1.73
C ASN A 145 3.33 -12.81 -2.56
N THR A 146 3.70 -11.66 -3.14
CA THR A 146 4.98 -11.51 -3.86
C THR A 146 6.18 -11.71 -2.94
N ALA A 147 6.12 -11.19 -1.71
CA ALA A 147 7.18 -11.40 -0.73
C ALA A 147 7.24 -12.86 -0.27
N LEU A 148 6.11 -13.51 -0.01
CA LEU A 148 6.04 -14.92 0.38
C LEU A 148 6.62 -15.83 -0.71
N GLU A 149 6.30 -15.60 -1.98
CA GLU A 149 6.89 -16.37 -3.08
C GLU A 149 8.43 -16.28 -3.11
N ALA A 150 9.00 -15.12 -2.77
CA ALA A 150 10.43 -14.94 -2.68
C ALA A 150 11.00 -15.62 -1.42
N ILE A 151 10.32 -15.51 -0.28
CA ILE A 151 10.72 -16.11 0.99
C ILE A 151 10.76 -17.65 0.88
N ASP A 152 9.76 -18.26 0.25
CA ASP A 152 9.72 -19.72 0.04
C ASP A 152 10.95 -20.20 -0.73
N LYS A 153 11.32 -19.52 -1.82
CA LYS A 153 12.52 -19.84 -2.61
C LYS A 153 13.82 -19.65 -1.82
N ILE A 154 13.86 -18.66 -0.92
CA ILE A 154 15.01 -18.41 -0.05
C ILE A 154 15.08 -19.47 1.04
N ARG A 155 13.95 -19.91 1.58
CA ARG A 155 13.89 -20.98 2.58
C ARG A 155 14.49 -22.29 2.07
N ASP A 156 14.15 -22.68 0.83
CA ASP A 156 14.72 -23.90 0.20
C ASP A 156 16.25 -23.87 0.19
N THR A 157 16.85 -22.71 -0.15
CA THR A 157 18.32 -22.58 -0.17
C THR A 157 18.91 -22.37 1.22
N ALA A 158 18.18 -21.75 2.16
CA ALA A 158 18.61 -21.60 3.54
C ALA A 158 18.80 -22.97 4.21
N ASP A 159 17.80 -23.84 4.04
CA ASP A 159 17.80 -25.18 4.59
C ASP A 159 18.88 -26.07 3.95
N SER A 160 19.09 -25.93 2.64
CA SER A 160 20.11 -26.73 1.91
C SER A 160 21.54 -26.41 2.30
N HIS A 161 21.83 -25.29 2.97
CA HIS A 161 23.19 -24.82 3.22
C HIS A 161 23.42 -24.35 4.67
N ASP A 162 22.52 -24.62 5.58
CA ASP A 162 22.62 -24.22 7.00
C ASP A 162 22.85 -22.69 7.17
N ARG A 163 22.01 -21.87 6.51
CA ARG A 163 22.20 -20.41 6.43
C ARG A 163 21.14 -19.63 7.20
N CYS A 164 21.55 -18.44 7.65
CA CYS A 164 20.64 -17.43 8.19
C CYS A 164 20.39 -16.33 7.16
N PHE A 165 19.15 -16.17 6.71
CA PHE A 165 18.76 -15.12 5.79
C PHE A 165 18.04 -13.98 6.50
N PHE A 166 18.53 -12.76 6.28
CA PHE A 166 17.85 -11.52 6.61
C PHE A 166 17.12 -11.03 5.36
N ILE A 167 15.79 -11.00 5.40
CA ILE A 167 14.96 -10.65 4.26
C ILE A 167 14.24 -9.33 4.55
N GLU A 168 14.62 -8.29 3.81
CA GLU A 168 13.98 -6.99 3.93
C GLU A 168 12.74 -6.92 3.05
N VAL A 169 11.63 -6.50 3.63
CA VAL A 169 10.35 -6.27 2.95
C VAL A 169 9.96 -4.81 3.04
N MET A 170 9.21 -4.34 2.03
CA MET A 170 8.62 -3.01 2.05
C MET A 170 7.56 -2.87 3.15
N GLY A 171 7.05 -1.70 3.37
CA GLY A 171 6.02 -1.37 4.38
C GLY A 171 6.20 0.04 4.94
N ARG A 172 7.21 0.76 4.48
CA ARG A 172 7.56 2.09 4.93
C ARG A 172 7.82 2.11 6.45
N ASP A 173 7.06 2.90 7.21
CA ASP A 173 7.20 3.06 8.67
C ASP A 173 6.28 2.09 9.43
N SER A 174 5.99 0.91 8.86
CA SER A 174 5.06 -0.07 9.45
C SER A 174 5.43 -1.52 9.17
N GLY A 175 5.06 -2.41 10.09
CA GLY A 175 5.28 -3.85 10.00
C GLY A 175 4.13 -4.63 9.33
N TYR A 176 3.16 -3.96 8.70
CA TYR A 176 1.98 -4.65 8.14
C TYR A 176 2.32 -5.68 7.08
N ILE A 177 3.36 -5.48 6.27
CA ILE A 177 3.83 -6.49 5.30
C ILE A 177 4.71 -7.53 6.00
N ALA A 178 5.60 -7.09 6.90
CA ALA A 178 6.57 -7.97 7.55
C ALA A 178 5.91 -9.08 8.39
N ILE A 179 4.87 -8.75 9.15
CA ILE A 179 4.19 -9.70 10.04
C ILE A 179 3.58 -10.89 9.29
N PRO A 180 2.70 -10.71 8.28
CA PRO A 180 2.15 -11.84 7.54
C PRO A 180 3.23 -12.59 6.74
N CYS A 181 4.30 -11.90 6.30
CA CYS A 181 5.44 -12.57 5.69
C CYS A 181 6.19 -13.45 6.69
N ALA A 182 6.34 -13.03 7.95
CA ALA A 182 6.96 -13.85 8.99
C ALA A 182 6.09 -15.07 9.34
N ILE A 183 4.80 -14.85 9.54
CA ILE A 183 3.86 -15.93 9.89
C ILE A 183 3.72 -16.92 8.72
N GLY A 184 3.43 -16.42 7.52
CA GLY A 184 3.19 -17.23 6.33
C GLY A 184 4.45 -17.89 5.79
N GLY A 185 5.60 -17.23 5.90
CA GLY A 185 6.91 -17.76 5.51
C GLY A 185 7.60 -18.58 6.62
N GLY A 186 7.02 -18.69 7.83
CA GLY A 186 7.57 -19.46 8.94
C GLY A 186 8.90 -18.90 9.46
N ALA A 187 9.05 -17.57 9.49
CA ALA A 187 10.28 -16.95 9.98
C ALA A 187 10.40 -17.08 11.50
N GLU A 188 11.64 -17.17 11.99
CA GLU A 188 11.96 -17.25 13.42
C GLU A 188 11.86 -15.88 14.09
N ILE A 189 12.15 -14.82 13.34
CA ILE A 189 12.20 -13.45 13.85
C ILE A 189 11.54 -12.50 12.86
N VAL A 190 10.79 -11.53 13.39
CA VAL A 190 10.31 -10.37 12.63
C VAL A 190 10.69 -9.09 13.35
N MET A 191 11.38 -8.20 12.66
CA MET A 191 11.75 -6.87 13.15
C MET A 191 10.84 -5.84 12.49
N ILE A 192 10.14 -5.09 13.30
CA ILE A 192 9.16 -4.08 12.85
C ILE A 192 9.26 -2.82 13.73
N PRO A 193 8.99 -1.64 13.17
CA PRO A 193 9.07 -0.38 13.91
C PRO A 193 8.22 -0.33 15.17
N GLU A 194 7.10 -1.05 15.18
CA GLU A 194 6.14 -1.00 16.28
C GLU A 194 6.58 -1.76 17.55
N THR A 195 7.54 -2.70 17.46
CA THR A 195 7.97 -3.53 18.60
C THR A 195 9.34 -3.16 19.16
N MET A 196 10.12 -2.35 18.43
CA MET A 196 11.49 -1.94 18.84
C MET A 196 12.37 -3.12 19.30
N MET A 197 12.32 -4.24 18.56
CA MET A 197 13.17 -5.40 18.87
C MET A 197 14.63 -5.04 18.62
N SER A 198 15.49 -5.11 19.65
CA SER A 198 16.89 -4.78 19.50
C SER A 198 17.68 -5.87 18.75
N THR A 199 18.77 -5.46 18.12
CA THR A 199 19.69 -6.41 17.45
C THR A 199 20.26 -7.43 18.42
N GLU A 200 20.47 -7.05 19.70
CA GLU A 200 20.91 -7.96 20.76
C GLU A 200 19.89 -9.09 21.01
N ALA A 201 18.59 -8.77 21.04
CA ALA A 201 17.54 -9.78 21.19
C ALA A 201 17.50 -10.74 19.99
N VAL A 202 17.78 -10.25 18.78
CA VAL A 202 17.96 -11.09 17.59
C VAL A 202 19.13 -12.05 17.76
N ILE A 203 20.29 -11.55 18.21
CA ILE A 203 21.50 -12.34 18.46
C ILE A 203 21.21 -13.44 19.49
N ASP A 204 20.58 -13.11 20.61
CA ASP A 204 20.23 -14.07 21.68
C ASP A 204 19.31 -15.17 21.15
N THR A 205 18.31 -14.81 20.36
CA THR A 205 17.36 -15.76 19.74
C THR A 205 18.08 -16.73 18.80
N LEU A 206 18.94 -16.20 17.91
CA LEU A 206 19.71 -17.02 16.95
C LEU A 206 20.69 -17.94 17.68
N GLN A 207 21.40 -17.46 18.70
CA GLN A 207 22.31 -18.28 19.51
C GLN A 207 21.57 -19.41 20.23
N SER A 208 20.37 -19.11 20.76
CA SER A 208 19.54 -20.11 21.44
C SER A 208 19.03 -21.17 20.48
N GLY A 209 18.66 -20.79 19.25
CA GLY A 209 18.27 -21.71 18.18
C GLY A 209 19.45 -22.59 17.77
N TRP A 210 20.62 -21.99 17.54
CA TRP A 210 21.84 -22.70 17.20
C TRP A 210 22.23 -23.77 18.22
N LYS A 211 22.17 -23.43 19.52
CA LYS A 211 22.40 -24.38 20.62
C LYS A 211 21.42 -25.56 20.61
N ARG A 212 20.24 -25.40 20.04
CA ARG A 212 19.23 -26.47 19.87
C ARG A 212 19.38 -27.22 18.55
N HIS A 213 20.54 -27.09 17.86
CA HIS A 213 20.83 -27.72 16.58
C HIS A 213 19.94 -27.26 15.42
N LYS A 214 19.35 -26.06 15.50
CA LYS A 214 18.72 -25.43 14.35
C LYS A 214 19.78 -24.79 13.50
N THR A 215 19.81 -25.13 12.21
CA THR A 215 20.92 -24.75 11.31
C THR A 215 20.50 -23.69 10.28
N SER A 216 19.20 -23.58 9.97
CA SER A 216 18.66 -22.56 9.04
C SER A 216 17.75 -21.60 9.77
N PHE A 217 17.83 -20.31 9.41
CA PHE A 217 17.03 -19.23 10.02
C PHE A 217 16.56 -18.24 8.95
N ILE A 218 15.33 -17.77 9.11
CA ILE A 218 14.77 -16.64 8.35
C ILE A 218 14.44 -15.52 9.32
N VAL A 219 15.02 -14.36 9.09
CA VAL A 219 14.73 -13.11 9.82
C VAL A 219 14.08 -12.14 8.84
N ILE A 220 12.82 -11.77 9.08
CA ILE A 220 12.12 -10.76 8.28
C ILE A 220 12.37 -9.39 8.91
N VAL A 221 12.75 -8.41 8.10
CA VAL A 221 13.03 -7.03 8.52
C VAL A 221 12.13 -6.08 7.72
N ALA A 222 11.36 -5.24 8.42
CA ALA A 222 10.64 -4.13 7.79
C ALA A 222 11.64 -3.04 7.36
N GLU A 223 11.48 -2.44 6.17
CA GLU A 223 12.40 -1.40 5.65
C GLU A 223 12.53 -0.15 6.54
N GLY A 224 11.56 0.10 7.41
CA GLY A 224 11.50 1.24 8.34
C GLY A 224 11.88 0.90 9.78
N ASP A 225 12.52 -0.24 10.04
CA ASP A 225 12.94 -0.62 11.40
C ASP A 225 14.00 0.34 11.96
N GLU A 226 13.87 0.72 13.23
CA GLU A 226 14.73 1.71 13.90
C GLU A 226 16.17 1.19 14.12
N GLU A 227 16.38 -0.13 14.25
CA GLU A 227 17.71 -0.76 14.36
C GLU A 227 18.52 -0.69 13.06
N GLY A 228 17.84 -0.37 11.95
CA GLY A 228 18.41 -0.24 10.63
C GLY A 228 17.85 -1.23 9.62
N ASN A 229 18.37 -1.20 8.42
CA ASN A 229 17.97 -2.12 7.36
C ASN A 229 18.58 -3.53 7.58
N ALA A 230 18.06 -4.50 6.84
CA ALA A 230 18.50 -5.90 6.95
C ALA A 230 20.03 -6.07 6.80
N THR A 231 20.68 -5.21 6.00
CA THR A 231 22.14 -5.27 5.79
C THR A 231 22.90 -4.85 7.06
N ALA A 232 22.45 -3.77 7.72
CA ALA A 232 23.10 -3.30 8.95
C ALA A 232 22.91 -4.29 10.09
N ILE A 233 21.71 -4.85 10.25
CA ILE A 233 21.40 -5.85 11.27
C ILE A 233 22.20 -7.13 11.04
N ALA A 234 22.23 -7.66 9.80
CA ALA A 234 23.00 -8.85 9.44
C ALA A 234 24.49 -8.68 9.71
N ALA A 235 25.06 -7.49 9.50
CA ALA A 235 26.46 -7.20 9.79
C ALA A 235 26.77 -7.29 11.29
N LYS A 236 25.93 -6.69 12.16
CA LYS A 236 26.06 -6.79 13.61
C LYS A 236 25.93 -8.25 14.11
N VAL A 237 24.98 -9.02 13.55
CA VAL A 237 24.81 -10.44 13.88
C VAL A 237 26.04 -11.25 13.45
N LYS A 238 26.58 -11.00 12.26
CA LYS A 238 27.78 -11.67 11.76
C LYS A 238 29.01 -11.39 12.61
N GLU A 239 29.13 -10.18 13.15
CA GLU A 239 30.21 -9.83 14.09
C GLU A 239 30.07 -10.61 15.40
N ALA A 240 28.85 -10.73 15.92
CA ALA A 240 28.56 -11.42 17.19
C ALA A 240 28.59 -12.95 17.07
N ILE A 241 28.26 -13.51 15.90
CA ILE A 241 28.21 -14.96 15.65
C ILE A 241 28.99 -15.24 14.32
N PRO A 242 30.33 -15.25 14.36
CA PRO A 242 31.15 -15.41 13.17
C PRO A 242 30.95 -16.74 12.40
N GLU A 243 30.51 -17.79 13.10
CA GLU A 243 30.25 -19.10 12.52
C GLU A 243 28.97 -19.15 11.69
N LEU A 244 28.02 -18.25 11.93
CA LEU A 244 26.75 -18.22 11.22
C LEU A 244 26.93 -17.68 9.80
N ASP A 245 26.59 -18.48 8.77
CA ASP A 245 26.62 -18.02 7.37
C ASP A 245 25.41 -17.12 7.09
N THR A 246 25.57 -15.80 7.29
CA THR A 246 24.52 -14.81 7.09
C THR A 246 24.43 -14.38 5.63
N ARG A 247 23.21 -14.24 5.13
CA ARG A 247 22.88 -13.70 3.81
C ARG A 247 21.80 -12.63 3.94
N VAL A 248 21.79 -11.68 3.00
CA VAL A 248 20.78 -10.62 2.95
C VAL A 248 20.09 -10.64 1.61
N THR A 249 18.78 -10.51 1.64
CA THR A 249 17.96 -10.30 0.44
C THR A 249 17.01 -9.11 0.68
N ILE A 250 17.06 -8.12 -0.21
CA ILE A 250 16.15 -6.98 -0.20
C ILE A 250 15.15 -7.20 -1.32
N ILE A 251 13.88 -7.50 -0.99
CA ILE A 251 12.85 -7.76 -2.01
C ILE A 251 12.50 -6.46 -2.74
N GLY A 252 12.32 -5.36 -2.01
CA GLY A 252 12.17 -4.03 -2.58
C GLY A 252 10.99 -3.90 -3.55
N HIS A 253 11.19 -3.14 -4.62
CA HIS A 253 10.14 -2.70 -5.56
C HIS A 253 9.44 -3.84 -6.35
N VAL A 254 9.93 -5.06 -6.31
CA VAL A 254 9.23 -6.23 -6.88
C VAL A 254 7.85 -6.39 -6.23
N GLN A 255 7.71 -6.01 -4.95
CA GLN A 255 6.45 -6.05 -4.20
C GLN A 255 5.39 -5.06 -4.71
N ARG A 256 5.77 -4.03 -5.48
CA ARG A 256 4.82 -3.06 -6.07
C ARG A 256 4.25 -3.50 -7.40
N GLY A 257 4.83 -4.51 -8.03
CA GLY A 257 4.49 -4.96 -9.37
C GLY A 257 3.64 -6.23 -9.40
N GLY A 258 3.42 -6.68 -10.61
CA GLY A 258 2.74 -7.94 -10.86
C GLY A 258 1.22 -7.84 -11.03
N SER A 259 0.64 -8.97 -11.39
CA SER A 259 -0.81 -9.10 -11.56
C SER A 259 -1.49 -9.13 -10.19
N PRO A 260 -2.51 -8.30 -9.93
CA PRO A 260 -3.18 -8.29 -8.64
C PRO A 260 -3.85 -9.63 -8.33
N THR A 261 -3.79 -10.04 -7.07
CA THR A 261 -4.52 -11.21 -6.56
C THR A 261 -6.03 -11.04 -6.71
N ALA A 262 -6.78 -12.12 -6.55
CA ALA A 262 -8.24 -12.05 -6.53
C ALA A 262 -8.75 -11.10 -5.42
N ALA A 263 -8.10 -11.09 -4.25
CA ALA A 263 -8.45 -10.21 -3.13
C ALA A 263 -8.33 -8.73 -3.53
N ASP A 264 -7.20 -8.32 -4.10
CA ASP A 264 -6.99 -6.93 -4.52
C ASP A 264 -7.89 -6.50 -5.68
N ARG A 265 -8.21 -7.42 -6.62
CA ARG A 265 -9.19 -7.12 -7.69
C ARG A 265 -10.59 -6.89 -7.14
N LEU A 266 -11.02 -7.72 -6.18
CA LEU A 266 -12.33 -7.59 -5.53
C LEU A 266 -12.39 -6.32 -4.68
N LEU A 267 -11.39 -6.09 -3.83
CA LEU A 267 -11.29 -4.90 -2.99
C LEU A 267 -11.29 -3.62 -3.85
N GLY A 268 -10.43 -3.56 -4.87
CA GLY A 268 -10.38 -2.41 -5.78
C GLY A 268 -11.72 -2.17 -6.48
N SER A 269 -12.42 -3.24 -6.89
CA SER A 269 -13.74 -3.12 -7.51
C SER A 269 -14.79 -2.62 -6.52
N GLN A 270 -14.85 -3.16 -5.30
CA GLN A 270 -15.80 -2.71 -4.27
C GLN A 270 -15.60 -1.24 -3.88
N ILE A 271 -14.34 -0.87 -3.62
CA ILE A 271 -13.99 0.51 -3.24
C ILE A 271 -14.27 1.48 -4.40
N GLY A 272 -13.97 1.10 -5.65
CA GLY A 272 -14.24 1.94 -6.81
C GLY A 272 -15.73 2.21 -7.02
N ILE A 273 -16.59 1.21 -6.84
CA ILE A 273 -18.06 1.38 -6.84
C ILE A 273 -18.47 2.31 -5.71
N ALA A 274 -18.05 2.02 -4.49
CA ALA A 274 -18.37 2.80 -3.30
C ALA A 274 -17.95 4.28 -3.41
N ALA A 275 -16.80 4.55 -4.02
CA ALA A 275 -16.33 5.92 -4.20
C ALA A 275 -17.24 6.74 -5.11
N VAL A 276 -17.73 6.17 -6.21
CA VAL A 276 -18.68 6.86 -7.11
C VAL A 276 -20.03 7.03 -6.45
N GLU A 277 -20.60 5.97 -5.84
CA GLU A 277 -21.88 6.04 -5.15
C GLU A 277 -21.82 6.98 -3.94
N GLY A 278 -20.69 7.01 -3.23
CA GLY A 278 -20.44 7.98 -2.17
C GLY A 278 -20.52 9.42 -2.66
N LEU A 279 -19.86 9.76 -3.78
CA LEU A 279 -19.96 11.08 -4.40
C LEU A 279 -21.41 11.42 -4.80
N MET A 280 -22.13 10.47 -5.38
CA MET A 280 -23.55 10.65 -5.76
C MET A 280 -24.43 10.93 -4.55
N ASN A 281 -24.14 10.31 -3.41
CA ASN A 281 -24.84 10.49 -2.14
C ASN A 281 -24.36 11.70 -1.33
N GLY A 282 -23.51 12.57 -1.92
CA GLY A 282 -23.04 13.79 -1.28
C GLY A 282 -21.89 13.59 -0.29
N MET A 283 -21.27 12.42 -0.24
CA MET A 283 -20.07 12.18 0.56
C MET A 283 -18.91 13.02 0.02
N ARG A 284 -18.10 13.54 0.95
CA ARG A 284 -16.99 14.41 0.64
C ARG A 284 -15.93 14.34 1.73
N ASN A 285 -14.66 14.55 1.37
CA ASN A 285 -13.51 14.47 2.30
C ASN A 285 -13.46 13.15 3.10
N VAL A 286 -13.82 12.04 2.46
CA VAL A 286 -13.84 10.72 3.07
C VAL A 286 -13.10 9.70 2.22
N MET A 287 -12.50 8.71 2.88
CA MET A 287 -11.99 7.50 2.27
C MET A 287 -13.06 6.40 2.35
N ALA A 288 -13.39 5.78 1.23
CA ALA A 288 -14.14 4.53 1.21
C ALA A 288 -13.21 3.39 1.66
N GLY A 289 -13.62 2.62 2.65
CA GLY A 289 -12.84 1.53 3.23
C GLY A 289 -13.71 0.33 3.58
N ILE A 290 -13.10 -0.77 3.98
CA ILE A 290 -13.77 -1.97 4.47
C ILE A 290 -13.29 -2.26 5.89
N ILE A 291 -14.19 -2.33 6.85
CA ILE A 291 -13.93 -2.77 8.23
C ILE A 291 -14.91 -3.90 8.56
N ASP A 292 -14.42 -5.02 9.05
CA ASP A 292 -15.22 -6.20 9.37
C ASP A 292 -16.16 -6.60 8.21
N ARG A 293 -15.64 -6.60 6.98
CA ARG A 293 -16.36 -6.90 5.73
C ARG A 293 -17.49 -5.91 5.39
N LYS A 294 -17.58 -4.79 6.08
CA LYS A 294 -18.58 -3.74 5.84
C LYS A 294 -17.93 -2.52 5.20
N LEU A 295 -18.62 -1.96 4.22
CA LEU A 295 -18.23 -0.68 3.64
C LEU A 295 -18.38 0.43 4.69
N VAL A 296 -17.34 1.25 4.83
CA VAL A 296 -17.33 2.43 5.70
C VAL A 296 -16.78 3.63 4.93
N TYR A 297 -17.15 4.83 5.40
CA TYR A 297 -16.57 6.08 4.91
C TYR A 297 -15.90 6.79 6.08
N THR A 298 -14.58 6.85 6.05
CA THR A 298 -13.77 7.46 7.11
C THR A 298 -13.33 8.86 6.67
N PRO A 299 -13.55 9.92 7.47
CA PRO A 299 -13.06 11.26 7.14
C PRO A 299 -11.55 11.26 6.86
N PHE A 300 -11.09 12.00 5.84
CA PHE A 300 -9.66 12.11 5.52
C PHE A 300 -8.83 12.54 6.71
N LYS A 301 -9.34 13.46 7.52
CA LYS A 301 -8.71 13.89 8.77
C LYS A 301 -8.38 12.71 9.69
N ASP A 302 -9.32 11.78 9.84
CA ASP A 302 -9.10 10.59 10.67
C ASP A 302 -8.11 9.62 10.01
N THR A 303 -8.25 9.38 8.72
CA THR A 303 -7.35 8.51 7.95
C THR A 303 -5.90 9.00 8.00
N ILE A 304 -5.68 10.32 7.95
CA ILE A 304 -4.35 10.92 7.89
C ILE A 304 -3.69 11.00 9.27
N TYR A 305 -4.46 11.35 10.30
CA TYR A 305 -3.87 11.68 11.62
C TYR A 305 -4.01 10.57 12.66
N LYS A 306 -4.89 9.60 12.48
CA LYS A 306 -4.98 8.45 13.37
C LYS A 306 -4.07 7.32 12.88
N LYS A 307 -3.34 6.71 13.81
CA LYS A 307 -2.52 5.54 13.50
C LYS A 307 -3.40 4.29 13.48
N LYS A 308 -3.21 3.45 12.48
CA LYS A 308 -3.72 2.09 12.47
C LYS A 308 -2.86 1.26 13.41
N ILE A 309 -3.48 0.47 14.28
CA ILE A 309 -2.78 -0.32 15.30
C ILE A 309 -2.67 -1.76 14.81
N ILE A 310 -1.48 -2.34 14.94
CA ILE A 310 -1.23 -3.75 14.62
C ILE A 310 -2.07 -4.63 15.56
N ASN A 311 -2.72 -5.62 14.98
CA ASN A 311 -3.52 -6.57 15.73
C ASN A 311 -2.62 -7.46 16.63
N GLN A 312 -2.80 -7.38 17.93
CA GLN A 312 -2.06 -8.14 18.93
C GLN A 312 -2.15 -9.67 18.72
N THR A 313 -3.21 -10.14 18.09
CA THR A 313 -3.34 -11.56 17.73
C THR A 313 -2.24 -12.01 16.78
N PHE A 314 -1.89 -11.18 15.78
CA PHE A 314 -0.80 -11.49 14.86
C PHE A 314 0.56 -11.49 15.54
N MET A 315 0.80 -10.55 16.48
CA MET A 315 2.02 -10.54 17.27
C MET A 315 2.16 -11.82 18.11
N ARG A 316 1.07 -12.23 18.77
CA ARG A 316 1.04 -13.49 19.50
C ARG A 316 1.27 -14.71 18.59
N MET A 317 0.75 -14.70 17.36
CA MET A 317 1.03 -15.77 16.39
C MET A 317 2.52 -15.85 16.06
N VAL A 318 3.18 -14.72 15.85
CA VAL A 318 4.63 -14.69 15.61
C VAL A 318 5.36 -15.34 16.78
N GLU A 319 5.07 -14.93 18.02
CA GLU A 319 5.70 -15.51 19.22
C GLU A 319 5.51 -17.03 19.33
N ILE A 320 4.28 -17.52 19.09
CA ILE A 320 3.96 -18.96 19.21
C ILE A 320 4.63 -19.76 18.09
N LEU A 321 4.69 -19.23 16.86
CA LEU A 321 5.13 -19.98 15.68
C LEU A 321 6.66 -19.90 15.45
N SER A 322 7.36 -19.02 16.17
CA SER A 322 8.82 -18.87 16.09
C SER A 322 9.62 -19.86 16.99
N VAL A 323 8.96 -20.77 17.70
CA VAL A 323 9.58 -21.69 18.69
C VAL A 323 10.30 -22.87 18.00
#